data_ff477a9faa018bb0149c9f4dac22f89f
#
_entry.id   ff477a9faa018bb0149c9f4dac22f89f
#
_cell.length_a   1.000
_cell.length_b   1.000
_cell.length_c   1.000
_cell.angle_alpha   90.00
_cell.angle_beta   90.00
_cell.angle_gamma   90.00
#
_symmetry.space_group_name_H-M   'P 1'
#
loop_
_entity.id
_entity.type
_entity.pdbx_description
1 polymer ?
#
loop_
_entity_poly.entity_id
_entity_poly.type
_entity_poly.pdbx_seq_one_letter_code
_entity_poly.pdbx_strand_id
1 'polypeptide(L)'
;MRYTLVLIIILYSTTLLKAQEIQNFDNRFQLAQSYEQAGQLGKAEAIYRELAYAQPWNNIFFETLNKILVSQKKYTESIDLLNNKIKQTPTDFNLYGLLGSTYFIMDQSEKAFETWERGIAINPNSIVGYRVIANYALVNRAFEIAIDILKRGKKYSEDPTIFSIDLANIYAVNMKFKDAAAEFCTLIIHHPEQVQLAKARMNIYLKGHGAVEQTIEAIKDFINSKSQIEFYDLLSFVY
;
A
#
# COMPACT_ATOMS: atom_id res chain seq x y z
N MET A 1 2.21 -52.07 -16.40
CA MET A 1 3.25 -51.82 -15.38
C MET A 1 4.50 -51.06 -15.87
N ARG A 2 5.14 -51.43 -16.99
CA ARG A 2 6.36 -50.72 -17.47
C ARG A 2 6.12 -49.24 -17.80
N TYR A 3 5.03 -48.88 -18.47
CA TYR A 3 4.69 -47.50 -18.86
C TYR A 3 4.28 -46.62 -17.70
N THR A 4 3.64 -47.18 -16.66
CA THR A 4 3.29 -46.45 -15.43
C THR A 4 4.53 -46.08 -14.63
N LEU A 5 5.54 -46.95 -14.58
CA LEU A 5 6.79 -46.67 -13.88
C LEU A 5 7.60 -45.55 -14.59
N VAL A 6 7.64 -45.58 -15.93
CA VAL A 6 8.30 -44.53 -16.73
C VAL A 6 7.61 -43.16 -16.56
N LEU A 7 6.28 -43.12 -16.55
CA LEU A 7 5.51 -41.88 -16.29
C LEU A 7 5.79 -41.31 -14.89
N ILE A 8 5.88 -42.16 -13.88
CA ILE A 8 6.18 -41.73 -12.50
C ILE A 8 7.60 -41.15 -12.41
N ILE A 9 8.59 -41.79 -13.06
CA ILE A 9 9.97 -41.29 -13.07
C ILE A 9 10.07 -39.95 -13.79
N ILE A 10 9.37 -39.77 -14.92
CA ILE A 10 9.33 -38.49 -15.65
C ILE A 10 8.67 -37.40 -14.79
N LEU A 11 7.57 -37.68 -14.12
CA LEU A 11 6.91 -36.75 -13.22
C LEU A 11 7.83 -36.36 -12.03
N TYR A 12 8.52 -37.33 -11.46
CA TYR A 12 9.46 -37.09 -10.34
C TYR A 12 10.68 -36.25 -10.77
N SER A 13 11.23 -36.52 -11.95
CA SER A 13 12.36 -35.77 -12.50
C SER A 13 11.99 -34.32 -12.83
N THR A 14 10.78 -34.06 -13.36
CA THR A 14 10.30 -32.72 -13.68
C THR A 14 10.00 -31.91 -12.42
N THR A 15 9.50 -32.55 -11.33
CA THR A 15 9.27 -31.87 -10.05
C THR A 15 10.58 -31.53 -9.35
N LEU A 16 11.59 -32.40 -9.39
CA LEU A 16 12.93 -32.15 -8.85
C LEU A 16 13.63 -31.00 -9.59
N LEU A 17 13.56 -30.97 -10.93
CA LEU A 17 14.14 -29.89 -11.74
C LEU A 17 13.48 -28.55 -11.42
N LYS A 18 12.15 -28.50 -11.31
CA LYS A 18 11.43 -27.27 -10.90
C LYS A 18 11.79 -26.82 -9.49
N ALA A 19 11.91 -27.75 -8.55
CA ALA A 19 12.31 -27.42 -7.18
C ALA A 19 13.73 -26.84 -7.12
N GLN A 20 14.66 -27.39 -7.90
CA GLN A 20 16.04 -26.89 -8.00
C GLN A 20 16.11 -25.50 -8.67
N GLU A 21 15.27 -25.26 -9.67
CA GLU A 21 15.17 -23.97 -10.34
C GLU A 21 14.61 -22.89 -9.39
N ILE A 22 13.54 -23.18 -8.66
CA ILE A 22 12.96 -22.29 -7.66
C ILE A 22 14.01 -21.95 -6.59
N GLN A 23 14.69 -22.94 -6.03
CA GLN A 23 15.74 -22.74 -5.04
C GLN A 23 16.89 -21.86 -5.58
N ASN A 24 17.21 -21.97 -6.87
CA ASN A 24 18.22 -21.13 -7.50
C ASN A 24 17.77 -19.65 -7.56
N PHE A 25 16.51 -19.38 -7.91
CA PHE A 25 15.97 -18.01 -7.93
C PHE A 25 15.95 -17.41 -6.51
N ASP A 26 15.54 -18.16 -5.50
CA ASP A 26 15.53 -17.71 -4.11
C ASP A 26 16.93 -17.37 -3.61
N ASN A 27 17.92 -18.23 -3.87
CA ASN A 27 19.31 -17.99 -3.50
C ASN A 27 19.88 -16.74 -4.18
N ARG A 28 19.56 -16.54 -5.46
CA ARG A 28 19.98 -15.35 -6.20
C ARG A 28 19.31 -14.08 -5.68
N PHE A 29 18.03 -14.16 -5.33
CA PHE A 29 17.32 -13.04 -4.73
C PHE A 29 17.93 -12.65 -3.38
N GLN A 30 18.20 -13.62 -2.50
CA GLN A 30 18.89 -13.38 -1.24
C GLN A 30 20.28 -12.77 -1.43
N LEU A 31 21.05 -13.25 -2.42
CA LEU A 31 22.36 -12.66 -2.76
C LEU A 31 22.21 -11.19 -3.18
N ALA A 32 21.20 -10.87 -4.02
CA ALA A 32 20.93 -9.49 -4.43
C ALA A 32 20.56 -8.61 -3.24
N GLN A 33 19.73 -9.12 -2.31
CA GLN A 33 19.40 -8.41 -1.06
C GLN A 33 20.64 -8.15 -0.21
N SER A 34 21.56 -9.12 -0.13
CA SER A 34 22.81 -8.96 0.60
C SER A 34 23.69 -7.87 -0.04
N TYR A 35 23.76 -7.79 -1.37
CA TYR A 35 24.44 -6.69 -2.06
C TYR A 35 23.76 -5.34 -1.83
N GLU A 36 22.42 -5.30 -1.84
CA GLU A 36 21.66 -4.07 -1.55
C GLU A 36 21.97 -3.57 -0.12
N GLN A 37 21.94 -4.45 0.89
CA GLN A 37 22.27 -4.12 2.27
C GLN A 37 23.72 -3.66 2.45
N ALA A 38 24.64 -4.22 1.67
CA ALA A 38 26.04 -3.80 1.64
C ALA A 38 26.31 -2.52 0.83
N GLY A 39 25.26 -1.85 0.31
CA GLY A 39 25.36 -0.65 -0.52
C GLY A 39 25.92 -0.90 -1.93
N GLN A 40 26.10 -2.16 -2.35
CA GLN A 40 26.60 -2.54 -3.67
C GLN A 40 25.46 -2.58 -4.69
N LEU A 41 24.77 -1.43 -4.86
CA LEU A 41 23.51 -1.33 -5.59
C LEU A 41 23.61 -1.80 -7.05
N GLY A 42 24.74 -1.58 -7.72
CA GLY A 42 24.93 -2.03 -9.10
C GLY A 42 24.98 -3.55 -9.24
N LYS A 43 25.55 -4.28 -8.25
CA LYS A 43 25.53 -5.75 -8.26
C LYS A 43 24.13 -6.29 -7.94
N ALA A 44 23.45 -5.67 -6.98
CA ALA A 44 22.06 -6.01 -6.66
C ALA A 44 21.15 -5.82 -7.88
N GLU A 45 21.26 -4.68 -8.55
CA GLU A 45 20.48 -4.38 -9.76
C GLU A 45 20.70 -5.41 -10.86
N ALA A 46 21.94 -5.80 -11.15
CA ALA A 46 22.23 -6.79 -12.18
C ALA A 46 21.47 -8.09 -11.94
N ILE A 47 21.46 -8.58 -10.69
CA ILE A 47 20.76 -9.80 -10.33
C ILE A 47 19.24 -9.60 -10.35
N TYR A 48 18.71 -8.49 -9.80
CA TYR A 48 17.27 -8.21 -9.85
C TYR A 48 16.75 -8.10 -11.28
N ARG A 49 17.54 -7.52 -12.18
CA ARG A 49 17.23 -7.42 -13.61
C ARG A 49 17.13 -8.80 -14.25
N GLU A 50 18.10 -9.68 -14.00
CA GLU A 50 18.05 -11.06 -14.49
C GLU A 50 16.84 -11.83 -13.95
N LEU A 51 16.53 -11.70 -12.65
CA LEU A 51 15.37 -12.33 -12.01
C LEU A 51 14.04 -11.84 -12.62
N ALA A 52 13.89 -10.53 -12.79
CA ALA A 52 12.70 -9.93 -13.37
C ALA A 52 12.50 -10.34 -14.86
N TYR A 53 13.58 -10.52 -15.63
CA TYR A 53 13.50 -11.03 -17.00
C TYR A 53 13.22 -12.54 -17.05
N ALA A 54 13.80 -13.34 -16.14
CA ALA A 54 13.58 -14.77 -16.10
C ALA A 54 12.15 -15.13 -15.65
N GLN A 55 11.57 -14.32 -14.75
CA GLN A 55 10.23 -14.51 -14.21
C GLN A 55 9.39 -13.24 -14.32
N PRO A 56 8.97 -12.81 -15.52
CA PRO A 56 8.23 -11.56 -15.73
C PRO A 56 6.85 -11.52 -15.06
N TRP A 57 6.32 -12.68 -14.64
CA TRP A 57 5.08 -12.78 -13.86
C TRP A 57 5.28 -12.62 -12.35
N ASN A 58 6.52 -12.65 -11.86
CA ASN A 58 6.84 -12.48 -10.44
C ASN A 58 6.92 -10.98 -10.09
N ASN A 59 5.85 -10.49 -9.51
CA ASN A 59 5.75 -9.06 -9.15
C ASN A 59 6.84 -8.64 -8.15
N ILE A 60 7.28 -9.53 -7.25
CA ILE A 60 8.33 -9.22 -6.27
C ILE A 60 9.63 -8.84 -6.97
N PHE A 61 10.04 -9.60 -7.98
CA PHE A 61 11.27 -9.32 -8.72
C PHE A 61 11.16 -8.02 -9.52
N PHE A 62 9.98 -7.79 -10.13
CA PHE A 62 9.69 -6.56 -10.86
C PHE A 62 9.73 -5.32 -9.95
N GLU A 63 9.01 -5.37 -8.83
CA GLU A 63 8.92 -4.26 -7.88
C GLU A 63 10.28 -3.97 -7.24
N THR A 64 11.06 -5.01 -6.92
CA THR A 64 12.39 -4.85 -6.36
C THR A 64 13.36 -4.24 -7.37
N LEU A 65 13.29 -4.64 -8.65
CA LEU A 65 14.04 -3.99 -9.71
C LEU A 65 13.67 -2.50 -9.84
N ASN A 66 12.38 -2.20 -9.84
CA ASN A 66 11.93 -0.80 -9.89
C ASN A 66 12.46 0.00 -8.68
N LYS A 67 12.36 -0.54 -7.48
CA LYS A 67 12.86 0.07 -6.24
C LYS A 67 14.37 0.38 -6.33
N ILE A 68 15.18 -0.56 -6.81
CA ILE A 68 16.63 -0.36 -6.91
C ILE A 68 16.98 0.69 -7.97
N LEU A 69 16.27 0.75 -9.08
CA LEU A 69 16.43 1.79 -10.11
C LEU A 69 16.13 3.18 -9.53
N VAL A 70 15.02 3.32 -8.81
CA VAL A 70 14.65 4.59 -8.15
C VAL A 70 15.70 4.99 -7.12
N SER A 71 16.19 4.06 -6.30
CA SER A 71 17.22 4.35 -5.28
C SER A 71 18.55 4.81 -5.88
N GLN A 72 18.87 4.37 -7.09
CA GLN A 72 20.03 4.81 -7.86
C GLN A 72 19.76 6.06 -8.72
N LYS A 73 18.57 6.67 -8.60
CA LYS A 73 18.13 7.81 -9.42
C LYS A 73 18.06 7.53 -10.93
N LYS A 74 17.95 6.26 -11.32
CA LYS A 74 17.75 5.82 -12.70
C LYS A 74 16.28 5.94 -13.10
N TYR A 75 15.73 7.13 -12.94
CA TYR A 75 14.28 7.37 -13.07
C TYR A 75 13.75 7.07 -14.48
N THR A 76 14.51 7.42 -15.52
CA THR A 76 14.10 7.13 -16.91
C THR A 76 13.92 5.63 -17.14
N GLU A 77 14.87 4.82 -16.66
CA GLU A 77 14.77 3.35 -16.79
C GLU A 77 13.58 2.80 -15.97
N SER A 78 13.35 3.34 -14.77
CA SER A 78 12.19 2.98 -13.95
C SER A 78 10.86 3.31 -14.66
N ILE A 79 10.75 4.51 -15.24
CA ILE A 79 9.55 4.94 -15.99
C ILE A 79 9.31 4.06 -17.21
N ASP A 80 10.36 3.74 -17.97
CA ASP A 80 10.26 2.86 -19.14
C ASP A 80 9.85 1.44 -18.75
N LEU A 81 10.44 0.91 -17.67
CA LEU A 81 10.09 -0.40 -17.10
C LEU A 81 8.60 -0.45 -16.71
N LEU A 82 8.11 0.55 -15.99
CA LEU A 82 6.73 0.65 -15.53
C LEU A 82 5.76 0.83 -16.71
N ASN A 83 6.06 1.73 -17.66
CA ASN A 83 5.22 1.94 -18.83
C ASN A 83 5.11 0.69 -19.71
N ASN A 84 6.19 -0.07 -19.86
CA ASN A 84 6.17 -1.33 -20.60
C ASN A 84 5.32 -2.39 -19.88
N LYS A 85 5.37 -2.44 -18.56
CA LYS A 85 4.54 -3.35 -17.77
C LYS A 85 3.06 -2.95 -17.80
N ILE A 86 2.75 -1.65 -17.73
CA ILE A 86 1.37 -1.13 -17.87
C ILE A 86 0.76 -1.53 -19.22
N LYS A 87 1.52 -1.51 -20.31
CA LYS A 87 1.03 -1.98 -21.62
C LYS A 87 0.62 -3.45 -21.60
N GLN A 88 1.28 -4.28 -20.79
CA GLN A 88 1.00 -5.73 -20.67
C GLN A 88 -0.15 -6.00 -19.68
N THR A 89 -0.23 -5.24 -18.61
CA THR A 89 -1.22 -5.39 -17.52
C THR A 89 -1.84 -4.04 -17.17
N PRO A 90 -2.68 -3.47 -18.06
CA PRO A 90 -3.19 -2.10 -17.93
C PRO A 90 -4.18 -1.90 -16.75
N THR A 91 -4.64 -2.98 -16.13
CA THR A 91 -5.61 -2.95 -15.02
C THR A 91 -4.98 -3.07 -13.65
N ASP A 92 -3.65 -3.13 -13.55
CA ASP A 92 -2.94 -3.23 -12.28
C ASP A 92 -2.73 -1.84 -11.67
N PHE A 93 -3.49 -1.52 -10.62
CA PHE A 93 -3.40 -0.26 -9.89
C PHE A 93 -2.00 0.03 -9.31
N ASN A 94 -1.25 -1.04 -8.91
CA ASN A 94 0.08 -0.87 -8.33
C ASN A 94 1.06 -0.22 -9.31
N LEU A 95 0.95 -0.54 -10.60
CA LEU A 95 1.83 0.01 -11.62
C LEU A 95 1.68 1.54 -11.76
N TYR A 96 0.43 2.02 -11.70
CA TYR A 96 0.15 3.46 -11.71
C TYR A 96 0.57 4.11 -10.39
N GLY A 97 0.41 3.40 -9.28
CA GLY A 97 0.92 3.81 -7.98
C GLY A 97 2.43 4.03 -8.00
N LEU A 98 3.19 3.03 -8.48
CA LEU A 98 4.65 3.07 -8.60
C LEU A 98 5.11 4.16 -9.57
N LEU A 99 4.46 4.27 -10.73
CA LEU A 99 4.81 5.28 -11.75
C LEU A 99 4.57 6.70 -11.22
N GLY A 100 3.42 6.94 -10.57
CA GLY A 100 3.14 8.22 -9.92
C GLY A 100 4.14 8.53 -8.81
N SER A 101 4.51 7.53 -7.99
CA SER A 101 5.56 7.68 -6.98
C SER A 101 6.92 8.06 -7.59
N THR A 102 7.28 7.45 -8.72
CA THR A 102 8.53 7.79 -9.42
C THR A 102 8.53 9.25 -9.88
N TYR A 103 7.42 9.73 -10.47
CA TYR A 103 7.28 11.14 -10.84
C TYR A 103 7.31 12.06 -9.61
N PHE A 104 6.69 11.67 -8.50
CA PHE A 104 6.67 12.46 -7.27
C PHE A 104 8.07 12.62 -6.68
N ILE A 105 8.88 11.56 -6.65
CA ILE A 105 10.27 11.58 -6.19
C ILE A 105 11.15 12.47 -7.10
N MET A 106 10.78 12.62 -8.37
CA MET A 106 11.43 13.53 -9.31
C MET A 106 10.98 14.99 -9.18
N ASP A 107 10.18 15.31 -8.17
CA ASP A 107 9.56 16.64 -7.97
C ASP A 107 8.61 17.05 -9.12
N GLN A 108 8.04 16.06 -9.83
CA GLN A 108 7.05 16.25 -10.90
C GLN A 108 5.64 15.94 -10.38
N SER A 109 5.21 16.70 -9.37
CA SER A 109 3.98 16.44 -8.63
C SER A 109 2.72 16.43 -9.53
N GLU A 110 2.66 17.26 -10.56
CA GLU A 110 1.54 17.27 -11.52
C GLU A 110 1.44 15.93 -12.28
N LYS A 111 2.55 15.44 -12.81
CA LYS A 111 2.57 14.13 -13.50
C LYS A 111 2.30 12.97 -12.56
N ALA A 112 2.72 13.05 -11.31
CA ALA A 112 2.41 12.06 -10.30
C ALA A 112 0.89 11.99 -10.09
N PHE A 113 0.25 13.14 -9.87
CA PHE A 113 -1.18 13.25 -9.69
C PHE A 113 -1.94 12.72 -10.92
N GLU A 114 -1.61 13.19 -12.13
CA GLU A 114 -2.23 12.69 -13.37
C GLU A 114 -2.10 11.18 -13.52
N THR A 115 -0.95 10.62 -13.13
CA THR A 115 -0.71 9.17 -13.22
C THR A 115 -1.58 8.40 -12.21
N TRP A 116 -1.71 8.89 -10.98
CA TRP A 116 -2.59 8.30 -9.97
C TRP A 116 -4.06 8.40 -10.39
N GLU A 117 -4.50 9.53 -10.96
CA GLU A 117 -5.85 9.67 -11.52
C GLU A 117 -6.12 8.68 -12.66
N ARG A 118 -5.15 8.45 -13.55
CA ARG A 118 -5.25 7.41 -14.59
C ARG A 118 -5.43 6.04 -13.97
N GLY A 119 -4.72 5.74 -12.87
CA GLY A 119 -4.89 4.49 -12.13
C GLY A 119 -6.33 4.32 -11.60
N ILE A 120 -6.91 5.36 -11.00
CA ILE A 120 -8.30 5.34 -10.53
C ILE A 120 -9.29 5.18 -11.70
N ALA A 121 -9.02 5.84 -12.82
CA ALA A 121 -9.90 5.82 -14.00
C ALA A 121 -10.00 4.44 -14.68
N ILE A 122 -9.11 3.48 -14.38
CA ILE A 122 -9.20 2.09 -14.88
C ILE A 122 -10.52 1.45 -14.46
N ASN A 123 -10.89 1.64 -13.20
CA ASN A 123 -12.15 1.17 -12.64
C ASN A 123 -12.60 2.14 -11.53
N PRO A 124 -13.37 3.19 -11.90
CA PRO A 124 -13.80 4.23 -10.97
C PRO A 124 -14.66 3.73 -9.79
N ASN A 125 -15.23 2.52 -9.90
CA ASN A 125 -16.04 1.92 -8.84
C ASN A 125 -15.23 0.98 -7.93
N SER A 126 -13.92 0.83 -8.17
CA SER A 126 -13.07 -0.08 -7.40
C SER A 126 -12.61 0.52 -6.08
N ILE A 127 -13.21 0.10 -4.98
CA ILE A 127 -12.74 0.42 -3.61
C ILE A 127 -11.26 0.07 -3.43
N VAL A 128 -10.82 -1.07 -3.99
CA VAL A 128 -9.42 -1.50 -3.94
C VAL A 128 -8.52 -0.52 -4.68
N GLY A 129 -8.94 -0.04 -5.86
CA GLY A 129 -8.18 0.94 -6.64
C GLY A 129 -7.93 2.23 -5.86
N TYR A 130 -8.97 2.79 -5.23
CA TYR A 130 -8.82 3.98 -4.38
C TYR A 130 -7.85 3.76 -3.23
N ARG A 131 -7.95 2.62 -2.53
CA ARG A 131 -7.06 2.31 -1.40
C ARG A 131 -5.60 2.14 -1.84
N VAL A 132 -5.36 1.41 -2.93
CA VAL A 132 -4.02 1.19 -3.47
C VAL A 132 -3.37 2.52 -3.87
N ILE A 133 -4.05 3.32 -4.66
CA ILE A 133 -3.49 4.60 -5.13
C ILE A 133 -3.30 5.59 -3.97
N ALA A 134 -4.27 5.70 -3.06
CA ALA A 134 -4.11 6.55 -1.87
C ALA A 134 -2.92 6.13 -0.99
N ASN A 135 -2.64 4.82 -0.89
CA ASN A 135 -1.47 4.35 -0.14
C ASN A 135 -0.15 4.79 -0.80
N TYR A 136 -0.06 4.80 -2.13
CA TYR A 136 1.12 5.33 -2.81
C TYR A 136 1.28 6.84 -2.58
N ALA A 137 0.20 7.61 -2.60
CA ALA A 137 0.24 9.03 -2.26
C ALA A 137 0.67 9.24 -0.79
N LEU A 138 0.15 8.43 0.14
CA LEU A 138 0.51 8.46 1.56
C LEU A 138 2.01 8.18 1.79
N VAL A 139 2.55 7.13 1.18
CA VAL A 139 3.99 6.77 1.30
C VAL A 139 4.89 7.90 0.81
N ASN A 140 4.46 8.63 -0.20
CA ASN A 140 5.15 9.82 -0.70
C ASN A 140 4.83 11.10 0.10
N ARG A 141 4.11 11.00 1.21
CA ARG A 141 3.69 12.12 2.07
C ARG A 141 2.78 13.14 1.38
N ALA A 142 2.16 12.76 0.28
CA ALA A 142 1.14 13.56 -0.41
C ALA A 142 -0.22 13.41 0.28
N PHE A 143 -0.29 13.81 1.56
CA PHE A 143 -1.41 13.52 2.47
C PHE A 143 -2.75 14.05 1.95
N GLU A 144 -2.79 15.29 1.45
CA GLU A 144 -4.03 15.89 0.96
C GLU A 144 -4.56 15.15 -0.27
N ILE A 145 -3.68 14.69 -1.15
CA ILE A 145 -4.04 13.89 -2.32
C ILE A 145 -4.59 12.53 -1.87
N ALA A 146 -3.94 11.86 -0.92
CA ALA A 146 -4.41 10.58 -0.39
C ALA A 146 -5.79 10.69 0.25
N ILE A 147 -6.03 11.75 1.04
CA ILE A 147 -7.32 12.06 1.67
C ILE A 147 -8.40 12.31 0.61
N ASP A 148 -8.12 13.14 -0.41
CA ASP A 148 -9.07 13.43 -1.48
C ASP A 148 -9.48 12.16 -2.24
N ILE A 149 -8.49 11.33 -2.61
CA ILE A 149 -8.72 10.05 -3.28
C ILE A 149 -9.68 9.17 -2.48
N LEU A 150 -9.43 8.96 -1.19
CA LEU A 150 -10.28 8.12 -0.35
C LEU A 150 -11.68 8.72 -0.15
N LYS A 151 -11.79 10.04 0.05
CA LYS A 151 -13.08 10.73 0.16
C LYS A 151 -13.93 10.59 -1.12
N ARG A 152 -13.31 10.68 -2.29
CA ARG A 152 -14.01 10.43 -3.56
C ARG A 152 -14.44 8.99 -3.69
N GLY A 153 -13.60 8.05 -3.26
CA GLY A 153 -13.91 6.61 -3.27
C GLY A 153 -15.10 6.23 -2.39
N LYS A 154 -15.36 6.95 -1.29
CA LYS A 154 -16.54 6.71 -0.42
C LYS A 154 -17.86 6.71 -1.21
N LYS A 155 -17.96 7.45 -2.31
CA LYS A 155 -19.19 7.54 -3.13
C LYS A 155 -19.57 6.24 -3.83
N TYR A 156 -18.65 5.29 -3.93
CA TYR A 156 -18.83 4.01 -4.62
C TYR A 156 -19.05 2.83 -3.67
N SER A 157 -19.32 3.13 -2.39
CA SER A 157 -19.66 2.14 -1.36
C SER A 157 -20.97 2.52 -0.69
N GLU A 158 -21.78 1.51 -0.38
CA GLU A 158 -22.95 1.67 0.50
C GLU A 158 -22.55 1.87 1.98
N ASP A 159 -21.36 1.40 2.36
CA ASP A 159 -20.79 1.61 3.68
C ASP A 159 -20.06 2.97 3.75
N PRO A 160 -20.61 3.96 4.50
CA PRO A 160 -19.97 5.27 4.64
C PRO A 160 -18.65 5.22 5.42
N THR A 161 -18.34 4.09 6.07
CA THR A 161 -17.14 3.91 6.89
C THR A 161 -16.02 3.16 6.17
N ILE A 162 -16.21 2.80 4.89
CA ILE A 162 -15.31 1.93 4.11
C ILE A 162 -13.82 2.37 4.13
N PHE A 163 -13.55 3.64 4.30
CA PHE A 163 -12.21 4.21 4.39
C PHE A 163 -11.94 4.94 5.72
N SER A 164 -12.80 4.80 6.73
CA SER A 164 -12.63 5.56 7.98
C SER A 164 -11.34 5.22 8.70
N ILE A 165 -10.92 3.94 8.70
CA ILE A 165 -9.63 3.55 9.28
C ILE A 165 -8.46 4.10 8.45
N ASP A 166 -8.54 4.03 7.12
CA ASP A 166 -7.51 4.54 6.23
C ASP A 166 -7.34 6.06 6.41
N LEU A 167 -8.45 6.80 6.40
CA LEU A 167 -8.45 8.25 6.61
C LEU A 167 -7.95 8.63 8.00
N ALA A 168 -8.40 7.95 9.05
CA ALA A 168 -7.93 8.20 10.41
C ALA A 168 -6.42 8.01 10.52
N ASN A 169 -5.86 6.96 9.92
CA ASN A 169 -4.42 6.74 9.90
C ASN A 169 -3.67 7.87 9.16
N ILE A 170 -4.18 8.33 8.01
CA ILE A 170 -3.56 9.43 7.25
C ILE A 170 -3.62 10.72 8.05
N TYR A 171 -4.78 11.04 8.65
CA TYR A 171 -4.93 12.22 9.49
C TYR A 171 -3.98 12.18 10.70
N ALA A 172 -3.86 11.01 11.36
CA ALA A 172 -2.96 10.85 12.50
C ALA A 172 -1.48 11.08 12.12
N VAL A 173 -1.03 10.51 11.00
CA VAL A 173 0.34 10.73 10.48
C VAL A 173 0.57 12.19 10.08
N ASN A 174 -0.46 12.87 9.60
CA ASN A 174 -0.43 14.31 9.26
C ASN A 174 -0.70 15.23 10.47
N MET A 175 -0.69 14.67 11.70
CA MET A 175 -0.93 15.39 12.97
C MET A 175 -2.30 16.10 13.05
N LYS A 176 -3.27 15.72 12.23
CA LYS A 176 -4.66 16.19 12.26
C LYS A 176 -5.48 15.30 13.20
N PHE A 177 -5.16 15.32 14.48
CA PHE A 177 -5.69 14.36 15.45
C PHE A 177 -7.19 14.48 15.69
N LYS A 178 -7.76 15.68 15.60
CA LYS A 178 -9.21 15.90 15.65
C LYS A 178 -9.92 15.18 14.51
N ASP A 179 -9.41 15.32 13.26
CA ASP A 179 -9.97 14.64 12.09
C ASP A 179 -9.80 13.12 12.19
N ALA A 180 -8.66 12.63 12.69
CA ALA A 180 -8.43 11.21 12.92
C ALA A 180 -9.45 10.62 13.91
N ALA A 181 -9.68 11.29 15.03
CA ALA A 181 -10.67 10.88 16.01
C ALA A 181 -12.11 10.92 15.46
N ALA A 182 -12.43 11.94 14.65
CA ALA A 182 -13.74 12.06 14.00
C ALA A 182 -14.04 10.88 13.06
N GLU A 183 -13.05 10.39 12.31
CA GLU A 183 -13.25 9.19 11.45
C GLU A 183 -13.48 7.93 12.32
N PHE A 184 -12.80 7.77 13.46
CA PHE A 184 -13.09 6.66 14.38
C PHE A 184 -14.47 6.80 15.03
N CYS A 185 -14.89 8.00 15.40
CA CYS A 185 -16.25 8.22 15.90
C CYS A 185 -17.31 7.90 14.82
N THR A 186 -17.05 8.28 13.57
CA THR A 186 -17.90 7.90 12.44
C THR A 186 -17.99 6.39 12.26
N LEU A 187 -16.86 5.69 12.37
CA LEU A 187 -16.82 4.22 12.33
C LEU A 187 -17.71 3.62 13.42
N ILE A 188 -17.62 4.09 14.66
CA ILE A 188 -18.36 3.58 15.82
C ILE A 188 -19.86 3.86 15.70
N ILE A 189 -20.28 4.95 15.08
CA ILE A 189 -21.71 5.21 14.83
C ILE A 189 -22.37 4.07 14.05
N HIS A 190 -21.66 3.53 13.06
CA HIS A 190 -22.16 2.48 12.17
C HIS A 190 -21.78 1.08 12.65
N HIS A 191 -20.68 0.96 13.38
CA HIS A 191 -20.08 -0.28 13.85
C HIS A 191 -19.64 -0.15 15.32
N PRO A 192 -20.58 -0.13 16.29
CA PRO A 192 -20.25 0.03 17.72
C PRO A 192 -19.30 -1.03 18.26
N GLU A 193 -19.38 -2.25 17.71
CA GLU A 193 -18.51 -3.38 18.06
C GLU A 193 -17.01 -3.11 17.77
N GLN A 194 -16.69 -2.11 16.95
CA GLN A 194 -15.32 -1.77 16.59
C GLN A 194 -14.66 -0.77 17.55
N VAL A 195 -15.28 -0.45 18.68
CA VAL A 195 -14.72 0.48 19.67
C VAL A 195 -13.33 0.06 20.17
N GLN A 196 -13.08 -1.23 20.35
CA GLN A 196 -11.77 -1.72 20.79
C GLN A 196 -10.70 -1.55 19.70
N LEU A 197 -11.05 -1.72 18.42
CA LEU A 197 -10.16 -1.43 17.30
C LEU A 197 -9.83 0.06 17.25
N ALA A 198 -10.82 0.94 17.42
CA ALA A 198 -10.61 2.37 17.46
C ALA A 198 -9.64 2.78 18.60
N LYS A 199 -9.84 2.27 19.82
CA LYS A 199 -8.93 2.49 20.95
C LYS A 199 -7.49 2.05 20.63
N ALA A 200 -7.32 0.85 20.08
CA ALA A 200 -6.01 0.32 19.72
C ALA A 200 -5.30 1.21 18.69
N ARG A 201 -6.03 1.74 17.71
CA ARG A 201 -5.49 2.66 16.70
C ARG A 201 -5.20 4.06 17.26
N MET A 202 -6.09 4.60 18.07
CA MET A 202 -5.89 5.88 18.77
C MET A 202 -4.65 5.85 19.65
N ASN A 203 -4.41 4.77 20.39
CA ASN A 203 -3.25 4.62 21.26
C ASN A 203 -1.90 4.82 20.53
N ILE A 204 -1.85 4.58 19.21
CA ILE A 204 -0.63 4.77 18.41
C ILE A 204 -0.24 6.24 18.34
N TYR A 205 -1.22 7.15 18.17
CA TYR A 205 -0.96 8.58 17.99
C TYR A 205 -1.18 9.43 19.24
N LEU A 206 -1.87 8.94 20.27
CA LEU A 206 -2.16 9.71 21.49
C LEU A 206 -0.90 10.20 22.24
N LYS A 207 0.27 9.63 21.95
CA LYS A 207 1.57 10.10 22.45
C LYS A 207 2.06 11.37 21.73
N GLY A 208 1.40 11.78 20.65
CA GLY A 208 1.74 13.00 19.91
C GLY A 208 1.39 14.26 20.69
N HIS A 209 2.15 15.33 20.46
CA HIS A 209 1.91 16.61 21.11
C HIS A 209 0.53 17.16 20.69
N GLY A 210 -0.33 17.49 21.66
CA GLY A 210 -1.69 17.98 21.42
C GLY A 210 -2.69 16.93 20.93
N ALA A 211 -2.29 15.65 20.87
CA ALA A 211 -3.15 14.59 20.33
C ALA A 211 -4.31 14.27 21.29
N VAL A 212 -4.05 14.25 22.58
CA VAL A 212 -5.06 13.97 23.62
C VAL A 212 -6.16 15.03 23.59
N GLU A 213 -5.79 16.29 23.63
CA GLU A 213 -6.72 17.42 23.67
C GLU A 213 -7.61 17.45 22.42
N GLN A 214 -7.01 17.30 21.23
CA GLN A 214 -7.75 17.29 19.96
C GLN A 214 -8.68 16.08 19.85
N THR A 215 -8.24 14.91 20.34
CA THR A 215 -9.07 13.69 20.35
C THR A 215 -10.25 13.83 21.29
N ILE A 216 -10.04 14.37 22.50
CA ILE A 216 -11.11 14.66 23.46
C ILE A 216 -12.12 15.63 22.87
N GLU A 217 -11.66 16.69 22.19
CA GLU A 217 -12.53 17.67 21.53
C GLU A 217 -13.44 16.98 20.50
N ALA A 218 -12.87 16.17 19.59
CA ALA A 218 -13.64 15.44 18.60
C ALA A 218 -14.68 14.53 19.24
N ILE A 219 -14.30 13.71 20.24
CA ILE A 219 -15.22 12.79 20.91
C ILE A 219 -16.38 13.56 21.57
N LYS A 220 -16.09 14.69 22.24
CA LYS A 220 -17.12 15.55 22.86
C LYS A 220 -18.09 16.14 21.84
N ASP A 221 -17.60 16.56 20.66
CA ASP A 221 -18.46 17.02 19.56
C ASP A 221 -19.45 15.93 19.13
N PHE A 222 -19.01 14.67 19.07
CA PHE A 222 -19.86 13.52 18.74
C PHE A 222 -20.83 13.17 19.86
N ILE A 223 -20.43 13.21 21.13
CA ILE A 223 -21.33 13.02 22.29
C ILE A 223 -22.47 14.03 22.25
N ASN A 224 -22.18 15.29 21.96
CA ASN A 224 -23.17 16.36 21.90
C ASN A 224 -24.17 16.17 20.73
N SER A 225 -23.75 15.53 19.65
CA SER A 225 -24.60 15.28 18.47
C SER A 225 -25.37 13.97 18.56
N LYS A 226 -24.75 12.92 19.11
CA LYS A 226 -25.32 11.56 19.28
C LYS A 226 -24.78 10.96 20.57
N SER A 227 -25.67 10.76 21.55
CA SER A 227 -25.30 10.14 22.83
C SER A 227 -25.27 8.61 22.64
N GLN A 228 -24.06 8.05 22.44
CA GLN A 228 -23.82 6.60 22.42
C GLN A 228 -22.85 6.25 23.55
N ILE A 229 -23.04 5.08 24.16
CA ILE A 229 -22.24 4.63 25.30
C ILE A 229 -20.77 4.42 24.93
N GLU A 230 -20.51 4.03 23.71
CA GLU A 230 -19.17 3.79 23.15
C GLU A 230 -18.32 5.07 23.12
N PHE A 231 -18.93 6.25 22.96
CA PHE A 231 -18.20 7.52 23.01
C PHE A 231 -17.74 7.88 24.42
N TYR A 232 -18.53 7.54 25.44
CA TYR A 232 -18.10 7.70 26.83
C TYR A 232 -16.98 6.71 27.18
N ASP A 233 -17.04 5.51 26.65
CA ASP A 233 -15.99 4.49 26.76
C ASP A 233 -14.69 4.95 26.06
N LEU A 234 -14.77 5.55 24.87
CA LEU A 234 -13.63 6.17 24.21
C LEU A 234 -13.07 7.35 25.02
N LEU A 235 -13.95 8.23 25.50
CA LEU A 235 -13.52 9.40 26.26
C LEU A 235 -12.78 8.99 27.54
N SER A 236 -13.31 7.99 28.25
CA SER A 236 -12.66 7.40 29.44
C SER A 236 -11.30 6.76 29.13
N PHE A 237 -11.14 6.21 27.94
CA PHE A 237 -9.86 5.62 27.49
C PHE A 237 -8.79 6.69 27.19
N VAL A 238 -9.21 7.86 26.69
CA VAL A 238 -8.27 8.94 26.30
C VAL A 238 -7.80 9.76 27.49
N TYR A 239 -8.61 9.84 28.61
CA TYR A 239 -8.19 10.46 29.87
C TYR A 239 -7.16 9.63 30.64
#